data_e4859c350b6a3f5849478791a17bb6c0
#
_entry.id   e4859c350b6a3f5849478791a17bb6c0
#
_cell.length_a   1.000
_cell.length_b   1.000
_cell.length_c   1.000
_cell.angle_alpha   90.00
_cell.angle_beta   90.00
_cell.angle_gamma   90.00
#
_symmetry.space_group_name_H-M   'P 1'
#
loop_
_entity.id
_entity.type
_entity.pdbx_description
1 polymer ?
#
loop_
_entity_poly.entity_id
_entity_poly.type
_entity_poly.pdbx_seq_one_letter_code
_entity_poly.pdbx_strand_id
1 'polypeptide(L)'
;VLILGKGLGVGILSAALKKGELSDAGYAEMIATTTQLNRVGADLAELPAVHAITDVTGFGLLGHTLEICRGSKLTANLRASALPVLPQALAWAQAGYGPGAIERNWASYGQDVDVSADVAEWQKRLALDPQTSGGLLVACAPEAVDEVLALFKAQGFGLAAVVGEMSDGAARVVLSA
;
A
#
# COMPACT_ATOMS: atom_id res chain seq x y z
N VAL A 1 -13.60 1.54 -6.01
CA VAL A 1 -12.21 1.92 -6.31
C VAL A 1 -11.39 1.81 -5.04
N LEU A 2 -10.10 1.45 -5.15
CA LEU A 2 -9.15 1.36 -4.05
C LEU A 2 -8.12 2.50 -4.15
N ILE A 3 -7.94 3.25 -3.05
CA ILE A 3 -7.02 4.38 -2.96
C ILE A 3 -6.07 4.15 -1.79
N LEU A 4 -4.75 4.27 -2.02
CA LEU A 4 -3.73 4.18 -0.98
C LEU A 4 -3.20 5.58 -0.64
N GLY A 5 -3.22 5.95 0.64
CA GLY A 5 -2.92 7.32 1.11
C GLY A 5 -1.43 7.67 1.21
N LYS A 6 -0.52 6.70 1.40
CA LYS A 6 0.93 6.95 1.49
C LYS A 6 1.70 6.04 0.53
N GLY A 7 2.90 6.47 0.16
CA GLY A 7 3.84 5.63 -0.58
C GLY A 7 4.32 4.42 0.23
N LEU A 8 4.60 3.32 -0.49
CA LEU A 8 5.17 2.08 0.04
C LEU A 8 6.70 2.15 0.07
N GLY A 9 7.33 1.35 0.92
CA GLY A 9 8.79 1.21 0.96
C GLY A 9 9.43 1.47 2.32
N VAL A 10 8.65 1.71 3.39
CA VAL A 10 9.19 1.96 4.75
C VAL A 10 10.02 0.77 5.24
N GLY A 11 9.57 -0.47 5.02
CA GLY A 11 10.33 -1.67 5.39
C GLY A 11 11.62 -1.81 4.58
N ILE A 12 11.59 -1.47 3.30
CA ILE A 12 12.76 -1.45 2.41
C ILE A 12 13.79 -0.42 2.91
N LEU A 13 13.38 0.83 3.18
CA LEU A 13 14.27 1.86 3.76
C LEU A 13 14.83 1.43 5.12
N SER A 14 14.00 0.80 5.96
CA SER A 14 14.44 0.25 7.24
C SER A 14 15.49 -0.86 7.09
N ALA A 15 15.39 -1.69 6.04
CA ALA A 15 16.39 -2.71 5.74
C ALA A 15 17.72 -2.09 5.29
N ALA A 16 17.70 -1.04 4.46
CA ALA A 16 18.88 -0.27 4.08
C ALA A 16 19.52 0.43 5.28
N LEU A 17 18.69 1.02 6.17
CA LEU A 17 19.18 1.64 7.41
C LEU A 17 19.92 0.65 8.30
N LYS A 18 19.38 -0.56 8.49
CA LYS A 18 20.01 -1.61 9.31
C LYS A 18 21.37 -2.05 8.78
N LYS A 19 21.60 -1.91 7.48
CA LYS A 19 22.89 -2.20 6.84
C LYS A 19 23.87 -1.00 6.88
N GLY A 20 23.41 0.16 7.37
CA GLY A 20 24.22 1.40 7.37
C GLY A 20 24.39 2.04 6.00
N GLU A 21 23.51 1.73 5.06
CA GLU A 21 23.60 2.16 3.64
C GLU A 21 22.59 3.27 3.29
N LEU A 22 21.60 3.53 4.16
CA LEU A 22 20.57 4.53 3.91
C LEU A 22 21.14 5.95 4.00
N SER A 23 20.86 6.77 2.99
CA SER A 23 21.23 8.19 3.00
C SER A 23 20.43 9.00 4.03
N ASP A 24 20.93 10.18 4.39
CA ASP A 24 20.21 11.13 5.27
C ASP A 24 18.87 11.52 4.68
N ALA A 25 18.77 11.68 3.34
CA ALA A 25 17.52 11.98 2.66
C ALA A 25 16.52 10.81 2.79
N GLY A 26 16.98 9.57 2.63
CA GLY A 26 16.15 8.37 2.83
C GLY A 26 15.67 8.22 4.27
N TYR A 27 16.54 8.53 5.23
CA TYR A 27 16.18 8.54 6.65
C TYR A 27 15.12 9.61 6.94
N ALA A 28 15.31 10.84 6.43
CA ALA A 28 14.36 11.94 6.62
C ALA A 28 12.97 11.60 6.01
N GLU A 29 12.92 11.02 4.80
CA GLU A 29 11.68 10.59 4.17
C GLU A 29 10.98 9.48 4.98
N MET A 30 11.74 8.48 5.46
CA MET A 30 11.20 7.42 6.30
C MET A 30 10.58 7.98 7.59
N ILE A 31 11.27 8.89 8.29
CA ILE A 31 10.74 9.51 9.50
C ILE A 31 9.52 10.37 9.20
N ALA A 32 9.55 11.22 8.16
CA ALA A 32 8.42 12.04 7.77
C ALA A 32 7.16 11.19 7.48
N THR A 33 7.33 10.10 6.74
CA THR A 33 6.24 9.18 6.39
C THR A 33 5.67 8.49 7.63
N THR A 34 6.53 7.97 8.51
CA THR A 34 6.09 7.20 9.68
C THR A 34 5.50 8.05 10.80
N THR A 35 5.88 9.33 10.89
CA THR A 35 5.34 10.28 11.88
C THR A 35 4.10 11.04 11.40
N GLN A 36 3.80 11.01 10.10
CA GLN A 36 2.57 11.60 9.56
C GLN A 36 1.35 10.81 10.05
N LEU A 37 0.50 11.46 10.86
CA LEU A 37 -0.71 10.82 11.41
C LEU A 37 -1.80 10.69 10.34
N ASN A 38 -2.49 9.55 10.31
CA ASN A 38 -3.61 9.27 9.41
C ASN A 38 -4.93 9.95 9.87
N ARG A 39 -4.89 11.21 10.30
CA ARG A 39 -6.08 11.96 10.77
C ARG A 39 -7.16 12.09 9.72
N VAL A 40 -6.78 12.12 8.45
CA VAL A 40 -7.69 12.14 7.29
C VAL A 40 -8.72 11.00 7.35
N GLY A 41 -8.41 9.90 8.04
CA GLY A 41 -9.34 8.78 8.23
C GLY A 41 -10.63 9.17 8.94
N ALA A 42 -10.63 10.16 9.82
CA ALA A 42 -11.84 10.66 10.47
C ALA A 42 -12.78 11.34 9.45
N ASP A 43 -12.23 12.21 8.61
CA ASP A 43 -13.02 12.91 7.59
C ASP A 43 -13.51 11.93 6.50
N LEU A 44 -12.66 10.97 6.11
CA LEU A 44 -13.02 9.93 5.14
C LEU A 44 -14.15 9.03 5.65
N ALA A 45 -14.19 8.74 6.95
CA ALA A 45 -15.23 7.90 7.55
C ALA A 45 -16.62 8.58 7.57
N GLU A 46 -16.69 9.89 7.44
CA GLU A 46 -17.95 10.64 7.35
C GLU A 46 -18.55 10.62 5.94
N LEU A 47 -17.79 10.18 4.92
CA LEU A 47 -18.26 10.11 3.54
C LEU A 47 -19.11 8.86 3.32
N PRO A 48 -20.43 8.97 2.98
CA PRO A 48 -21.29 7.81 2.75
C PRO A 48 -20.80 6.89 1.61
N ALA A 49 -20.03 7.44 0.68
CA ALA A 49 -19.49 6.73 -0.47
C ALA A 49 -18.16 5.99 -0.15
N VAL A 50 -17.64 6.11 1.07
CA VAL A 50 -16.50 5.32 1.56
C VAL A 50 -17.04 4.07 2.25
N HIS A 51 -16.67 2.91 1.74
CA HIS A 51 -17.23 1.62 2.15
C HIS A 51 -16.36 0.86 3.14
N ALA A 52 -15.04 1.03 3.05
CA ALA A 52 -14.07 0.42 3.97
C ALA A 52 -12.79 1.25 4.06
N ILE A 53 -12.18 1.25 5.24
CA ILE A 53 -10.88 1.86 5.51
C ILE A 53 -10.07 0.89 6.37
N THR A 54 -8.81 0.67 6.01
CA THR A 54 -7.83 0.01 6.88
C THR A 54 -6.48 0.72 6.77
N ASP A 55 -5.64 0.64 7.78
CA ASP A 55 -4.25 1.07 7.68
C ASP A 55 -3.37 -0.06 7.15
N VAL A 56 -2.42 0.28 6.28
CA VAL A 56 -1.46 -0.68 5.74
C VAL A 56 -0.26 -0.75 6.66
N THR A 57 -0.06 -1.89 7.33
CA THR A 57 1.01 -2.08 8.30
C THR A 57 1.83 -3.36 8.04
N GLY A 58 1.98 -4.23 9.02
CA GLY A 58 2.94 -5.35 9.00
C GLY A 58 2.73 -6.39 7.91
N PHE A 59 1.50 -6.59 7.46
CA PHE A 59 1.18 -7.54 6.38
C PHE A 59 1.38 -6.98 4.97
N GLY A 60 1.82 -5.72 4.85
CA GLY A 60 1.97 -5.06 3.55
C GLY A 60 0.63 -4.76 2.87
N LEU A 61 0.69 -4.14 1.70
CA LEU A 61 -0.52 -3.78 0.96
C LEU A 61 -1.37 -5.01 0.62
N LEU A 62 -0.75 -6.09 0.13
CA LEU A 62 -1.51 -7.29 -0.29
C LEU A 62 -2.27 -7.93 0.88
N GLY A 63 -1.64 -8.04 2.06
CA GLY A 63 -2.29 -8.63 3.23
C GLY A 63 -3.48 -7.81 3.72
N HIS A 64 -3.33 -6.48 3.85
CA HIS A 64 -4.42 -5.62 4.29
C HIS A 64 -5.51 -5.46 3.23
N THR A 65 -5.17 -5.52 1.94
CA THR A 65 -6.18 -5.62 0.86
C THR A 65 -6.97 -6.92 0.99
N LEU A 66 -6.30 -8.03 1.30
CA LEU A 66 -6.96 -9.33 1.48
C LEU A 66 -7.93 -9.34 2.67
N GLU A 67 -7.64 -8.57 3.74
CA GLU A 67 -8.59 -8.38 4.85
C GLU A 67 -9.89 -7.72 4.37
N ILE A 68 -9.79 -6.67 3.53
CA ILE A 68 -10.98 -6.03 2.90
C ILE A 68 -11.71 -7.06 2.03
N CYS A 69 -10.98 -7.84 1.20
CA CYS A 69 -11.59 -8.87 0.35
C CYS A 69 -12.39 -9.89 1.16
N ARG A 70 -11.82 -10.37 2.26
CA ARG A 70 -12.47 -11.35 3.14
C ARG A 70 -13.69 -10.80 3.84
N GLY A 71 -13.62 -9.54 4.31
CA GLY A 71 -14.74 -8.86 4.97
C GLY A 71 -15.91 -8.59 4.03
N SER A 72 -15.61 -8.20 2.78
CA SER A 72 -16.62 -7.85 1.76
C SER A 72 -17.04 -9.03 0.88
N LYS A 73 -16.29 -10.14 0.86
CA LYS A 73 -16.44 -11.29 -0.05
C LYS A 73 -16.32 -10.90 -1.53
N LEU A 74 -15.36 -10.03 -1.82
CA LEU A 74 -15.05 -9.49 -3.15
C LEU A 74 -13.61 -9.80 -3.53
N THR A 75 -13.29 -9.67 -4.82
CA THR A 75 -11.93 -9.70 -5.36
C THR A 75 -11.38 -8.27 -5.47
N ALA A 76 -10.15 -8.05 -5.03
CA ALA A 76 -9.43 -6.80 -5.30
C ALA A 76 -8.49 -6.99 -6.50
N ASN A 77 -8.57 -6.07 -7.46
CA ASN A 77 -7.70 -6.00 -8.63
C ASN A 77 -6.77 -4.80 -8.47
N LEU A 78 -5.51 -5.05 -8.15
CA LEU A 78 -4.47 -4.03 -7.97
C LEU A 78 -3.60 -3.94 -9.22
N ARG A 79 -3.13 -2.73 -9.55
CA ARG A 79 -2.17 -2.47 -10.62
C ARG A 79 -0.80 -2.14 -10.03
N ALA A 80 0.20 -2.97 -10.32
CA ALA A 80 1.56 -2.80 -9.82
C ALA A 80 2.20 -1.48 -10.28
N SER A 81 1.89 -1.05 -11.50
CA SER A 81 2.34 0.23 -12.07
C SER A 81 1.71 1.48 -11.41
N ALA A 82 0.59 1.31 -10.71
CA ALA A 82 -0.11 2.39 -10.01
C ALA A 82 0.26 2.51 -8.52
N LEU A 83 1.06 1.58 -7.99
CA LEU A 83 1.45 1.60 -6.59
C LEU A 83 2.36 2.80 -6.30
N PRO A 84 1.99 3.71 -5.37
CA PRO A 84 2.85 4.80 -4.99
C PRO A 84 4.07 4.28 -4.23
N VAL A 85 5.25 4.69 -4.64
CA VAL A 85 6.53 4.31 -4.03
C VAL A 85 7.15 5.54 -3.40
N LEU A 86 7.71 5.39 -2.20
CA LEU A 86 8.53 6.43 -1.60
C LEU A 86 9.74 6.70 -2.51
N PRO A 87 9.99 7.94 -2.96
CA PRO A 87 11.06 8.26 -3.89
C PRO A 87 12.43 7.69 -3.50
N GLN A 88 12.78 7.76 -2.21
CA GLN A 88 14.05 7.23 -1.72
C GLN A 88 14.07 5.69 -1.60
N ALA A 89 12.91 5.02 -1.65
CA ALA A 89 12.83 3.56 -1.59
C ALA A 89 12.94 2.89 -2.98
N LEU A 90 12.65 3.61 -4.08
CA LEU A 90 12.52 3.02 -5.41
C LEU A 90 13.80 2.26 -5.84
N ALA A 91 14.95 2.90 -5.76
CA ALA A 91 16.22 2.27 -6.15
C ALA A 91 16.55 1.04 -5.30
N TRP A 92 16.27 1.09 -3.99
CA TRP A 92 16.46 -0.04 -3.08
C TRP A 92 15.50 -1.20 -3.38
N ALA A 93 14.22 -0.88 -3.69
CA ALA A 93 13.23 -1.88 -4.11
C ALA A 93 13.71 -2.62 -5.36
N GLN A 94 14.14 -1.88 -6.39
CA GLN A 94 14.65 -2.44 -7.64
C GLN A 94 15.94 -3.25 -7.45
N ALA A 95 16.77 -2.88 -6.48
CA ALA A 95 17.96 -3.63 -6.09
C ALA A 95 17.66 -4.86 -5.22
N GLY A 96 16.38 -5.15 -4.93
CA GLY A 96 15.96 -6.33 -4.18
C GLY A 96 16.08 -6.21 -2.66
N TYR A 97 16.28 -5.00 -2.12
CA TYR A 97 16.27 -4.78 -0.67
C TYR A 97 14.89 -5.03 -0.07
N GLY A 98 14.89 -5.49 1.16
CA GLY A 98 13.68 -5.66 1.94
C GLY A 98 13.92 -6.48 3.21
N PRO A 99 13.03 -6.35 4.19
CA PRO A 99 13.12 -7.16 5.42
C PRO A 99 12.60 -8.58 5.15
N GLY A 100 13.07 -9.56 5.93
CA GLY A 100 12.59 -10.94 5.86
C GLY A 100 11.09 -11.12 6.19
N ALA A 101 10.40 -10.07 6.53
CA ALA A 101 8.94 -10.07 6.67
C ALA A 101 8.23 -10.20 5.32
N ILE A 102 8.85 -9.79 4.21
CA ILE A 102 8.30 -9.94 2.86
C ILE A 102 8.05 -11.43 2.56
N GLU A 103 9.05 -12.28 2.79
CA GLU A 103 8.95 -13.71 2.56
C GLU A 103 7.94 -14.37 3.52
N ARG A 104 7.90 -13.94 4.78
CA ARG A 104 6.91 -14.44 5.75
C ARG A 104 5.49 -14.05 5.37
N ASN A 105 5.28 -12.82 4.90
CA ASN A 105 3.99 -12.35 4.41
C ASN A 105 3.52 -13.21 3.22
N TRP A 106 4.39 -13.43 2.24
CA TRP A 106 4.08 -14.30 1.11
C TRP A 106 3.75 -15.73 1.53
N ALA A 107 4.54 -16.32 2.41
CA ALA A 107 4.30 -17.67 2.92
C ALA A 107 2.98 -17.78 3.71
N SER A 108 2.54 -16.70 4.35
CA SER A 108 1.32 -16.68 5.18
C SER A 108 0.03 -16.64 4.38
N TYR A 109 -0.04 -15.85 3.31
CA TYR A 109 -1.28 -15.59 2.58
C TYR A 109 -1.14 -15.56 1.04
N GLY A 110 0.04 -15.84 0.50
CA GLY A 110 0.29 -15.81 -0.95
C GLY A 110 -0.59 -16.75 -1.77
N GLN A 111 -1.15 -17.79 -1.16
CA GLN A 111 -2.12 -18.70 -1.79
C GLN A 111 -3.45 -18.01 -2.17
N ASP A 112 -3.77 -16.89 -1.51
CA ASP A 112 -4.97 -16.09 -1.78
C ASP A 112 -4.66 -14.87 -2.66
N VAL A 113 -3.45 -14.83 -3.26
CA VAL A 113 -2.98 -13.74 -4.13
C VAL A 113 -2.55 -14.30 -5.48
N ASP A 114 -3.16 -13.80 -6.55
CA ASP A 114 -2.74 -14.07 -7.92
C ASP A 114 -1.84 -12.94 -8.41
N VAL A 115 -0.63 -13.27 -8.84
CA VAL A 115 0.32 -12.29 -9.40
C VAL A 115 0.52 -12.62 -10.88
N SER A 116 0.22 -11.65 -11.76
CA SER A 116 0.43 -11.81 -13.20
C SER A 116 1.91 -11.96 -13.54
N ALA A 117 2.21 -12.73 -14.57
CA ALA A 117 3.60 -13.05 -14.96
C ALA A 117 4.41 -11.83 -15.44
N ASP A 118 3.74 -10.76 -15.83
CA ASP A 118 4.31 -9.49 -16.28
C ASP A 118 4.61 -8.50 -15.16
N VAL A 119 4.21 -8.81 -13.91
CA VAL A 119 4.57 -8.02 -12.73
C VAL A 119 6.05 -8.28 -12.38
N ALA A 120 6.84 -7.21 -12.32
CA ALA A 120 8.23 -7.33 -11.92
C ALA A 120 8.35 -7.79 -10.45
N GLU A 121 9.35 -8.64 -10.15
CA GLU A 121 9.53 -9.19 -8.81
C GLU A 121 9.69 -8.11 -7.73
N TRP A 122 10.35 -6.99 -8.04
CA TRP A 122 10.49 -5.89 -7.09
C TRP A 122 9.15 -5.22 -6.75
N GLN A 123 8.19 -5.17 -7.69
CA GLN A 123 6.84 -4.61 -7.46
C GLN A 123 6.02 -5.53 -6.56
N LYS A 124 6.09 -6.86 -6.79
CA LYS A 124 5.49 -7.85 -5.90
C LYS A 124 6.06 -7.72 -4.48
N ARG A 125 7.38 -7.63 -4.35
CA ARG A 125 8.07 -7.46 -3.06
C ARG A 125 7.68 -6.16 -2.38
N LEU A 126 7.54 -5.05 -3.12
CA LEU A 126 7.06 -3.78 -2.62
C LEU A 126 5.63 -3.88 -2.05
N ALA A 127 4.74 -4.58 -2.75
CA ALA A 127 3.36 -4.79 -2.29
C ALA A 127 3.26 -5.68 -1.04
N LEU A 128 4.29 -6.49 -0.77
CA LEU A 128 4.45 -7.33 0.43
C LEU A 128 5.23 -6.63 1.55
N ASP A 129 5.84 -5.46 1.27
CA ASP A 129 6.72 -4.76 2.21
C ASP A 129 5.94 -4.29 3.44
N PRO A 130 6.37 -4.67 4.68
CA PRO A 130 5.72 -4.22 5.89
C PRO A 130 5.89 -2.71 6.06
N GLN A 131 4.82 -2.03 6.42
CA GLN A 131 4.83 -0.60 6.67
C GLN A 131 4.76 -0.33 8.17
N THR A 132 5.50 0.68 8.64
CA THR A 132 5.34 1.26 9.98
C THR A 132 4.51 2.53 9.82
N SER A 133 3.38 2.61 10.50
CA SER A 133 2.46 3.75 10.38
C SER A 133 2.16 4.09 8.90
N GLY A 134 1.84 3.05 8.11
CA GLY A 134 1.59 3.19 6.69
C GLY A 134 0.31 3.96 6.37
N GLY A 135 0.03 4.13 5.09
CA GLY A 135 -1.14 4.86 4.61
C GLY A 135 -2.44 4.11 4.85
N LEU A 136 -3.55 4.85 4.85
CA LEU A 136 -4.87 4.24 4.77
C LEU A 136 -5.10 3.68 3.37
N LEU A 137 -5.63 2.47 3.30
CA LEU A 137 -6.24 1.89 2.12
C LEU A 137 -7.76 2.10 2.22
N VAL A 138 -8.31 2.82 1.27
CA VAL A 138 -9.70 3.26 1.25
C VAL A 138 -10.41 2.60 0.07
N ALA A 139 -11.53 1.94 0.33
CA ALA A 139 -12.47 1.48 -0.70
C ALA A 139 -13.64 2.45 -0.78
N CYS A 140 -13.87 3.06 -1.94
CA CYS A 140 -14.95 4.01 -2.15
C CYS A 140 -15.67 3.78 -3.48
N ALA A 141 -16.86 4.36 -3.60
CA ALA A 141 -17.60 4.41 -4.85
C ALA A 141 -16.82 5.20 -5.93
N PRO A 142 -16.94 4.84 -7.22
CA PRO A 142 -16.18 5.52 -8.29
C PRO A 142 -16.38 7.05 -8.32
N GLU A 143 -17.57 7.53 -8.05
CA GLU A 143 -17.92 8.96 -8.02
C GLU A 143 -17.27 9.75 -6.88
N ALA A 144 -16.80 9.07 -5.83
CA ALA A 144 -16.15 9.71 -4.68
C ALA A 144 -14.62 9.81 -4.82
N VAL A 145 -14.04 9.26 -5.87
CA VAL A 145 -12.56 9.19 -6.04
C VAL A 145 -11.90 10.56 -5.93
N ASP A 146 -12.43 11.55 -6.65
CA ASP A 146 -11.87 12.89 -6.67
C ASP A 146 -11.96 13.57 -5.29
N GLU A 147 -13.07 13.39 -4.57
CA GLU A 147 -13.26 13.91 -3.22
C GLU A 147 -12.29 13.26 -2.22
N VAL A 148 -12.15 11.94 -2.25
CA VAL A 148 -11.21 11.21 -1.40
C VAL A 148 -9.77 11.63 -1.66
N LEU A 149 -9.36 11.75 -2.92
CA LEU A 149 -8.03 12.22 -3.28
C LEU A 149 -7.79 13.68 -2.87
N ALA A 150 -8.81 14.55 -3.00
CA ALA A 150 -8.74 15.94 -2.56
C ALA A 150 -8.55 16.05 -1.04
N LEU A 151 -9.24 15.23 -0.24
CA LEU A 151 -9.06 15.17 1.22
C LEU A 151 -7.64 14.72 1.59
N PHE A 152 -7.13 13.66 0.98
CA PHE A 152 -5.75 13.22 1.16
C PHE A 152 -4.76 14.36 0.85
N LYS A 153 -4.91 15.00 -0.30
CA LYS A 153 -4.03 16.10 -0.73
C LYS A 153 -4.08 17.29 0.22
N ALA A 154 -5.28 17.69 0.66
CA ALA A 154 -5.48 18.82 1.59
C ALA A 154 -4.78 18.60 2.93
N GLN A 155 -4.64 17.35 3.36
CA GLN A 155 -3.97 16.98 4.61
C GLN A 155 -2.51 16.53 4.41
N GLY A 156 -1.91 16.81 3.25
CA GLY A 156 -0.48 16.63 2.99
C GLY A 156 -0.08 15.22 2.52
N PHE A 157 -1.03 14.37 2.13
CA PHE A 157 -0.75 13.03 1.59
C PHE A 157 -0.50 13.11 0.06
N GLY A 158 0.64 13.71 -0.31
CA GLY A 158 0.96 14.02 -1.70
C GLY A 158 1.18 12.80 -2.61
N LEU A 159 1.35 11.60 -2.04
CA LEU A 159 1.51 10.34 -2.78
C LEU A 159 0.23 9.52 -2.85
N ALA A 160 -0.90 10.02 -2.34
CA ALA A 160 -2.17 9.31 -2.41
C ALA A 160 -2.54 9.00 -3.87
N ALA A 161 -2.87 7.74 -4.15
CA ALA A 161 -3.13 7.28 -5.51
C ALA A 161 -4.19 6.18 -5.58
N VAL A 162 -4.91 6.14 -6.70
CA VAL A 162 -5.75 5.00 -7.05
C VAL A 162 -4.87 3.82 -7.41
N VAL A 163 -5.00 2.72 -6.66
CA VAL A 163 -4.16 1.52 -6.82
C VAL A 163 -4.91 0.34 -7.44
N GLY A 164 -6.23 0.41 -7.53
CA GLY A 164 -7.04 -0.67 -8.09
C GLY A 164 -8.52 -0.50 -7.84
N GLU A 165 -9.23 -1.61 -7.92
CA GLU A 165 -10.69 -1.66 -7.74
C GLU A 165 -11.15 -2.99 -7.14
N MET A 166 -12.36 -3.00 -6.60
CA MET A 166 -13.04 -4.21 -6.16
C MET A 166 -13.98 -4.71 -7.25
N SER A 167 -14.11 -6.03 -7.38
CA SER A 167 -15.05 -6.68 -8.29
C SER A 167 -15.72 -7.89 -7.63
N ASP A 168 -16.81 -8.34 -8.20
CA ASP A 168 -17.43 -9.61 -7.81
C ASP A 168 -16.44 -10.77 -8.03
N GLY A 169 -16.40 -11.71 -7.09
CA GLY A 169 -15.52 -12.86 -7.16
C GLY A 169 -15.19 -13.46 -5.80
N ALA A 170 -14.24 -14.38 -5.78
CA ALA A 170 -13.73 -14.96 -4.54
C ALA A 170 -12.95 -13.91 -3.73
N ALA A 171 -12.92 -14.08 -2.40
CA ALA A 171 -12.15 -13.20 -1.51
C ALA A 171 -10.64 -13.40 -1.72
N ARG A 172 -10.07 -12.71 -2.71
CA ARG A 172 -8.65 -12.79 -3.08
C ARG A 172 -8.14 -11.47 -3.67
N VAL A 173 -6.84 -11.36 -3.80
CA VAL A 173 -6.17 -10.22 -4.45
C VAL A 173 -5.58 -10.68 -5.79
N VAL A 174 -5.77 -9.88 -6.83
CA VAL A 174 -5.10 -10.01 -8.14
C VAL A 174 -4.19 -8.81 -8.31
N LEU A 175 -2.89 -9.05 -8.53
CA LEU A 175 -1.90 -8.02 -8.84
C LEU A 175 -1.48 -8.16 -10.30
N SER A 176 -1.81 -7.18 -11.13
CA SER A 176 -1.40 -7.06 -12.53
C SER A 176 -0.34 -5.97 -12.74
N ALA A 177 0.29 -5.90 -13.91
CA ALA A 177 1.28 -4.88 -14.24
C ALA A 177 0.73 -3.44 -14.29
#